data_470aee9d9572971717531d213a4e6fd6
#
_entry.id   470aee9d9572971717531d213a4e6fd6
#
_cell.length_a   1.000
_cell.length_b   1.000
_cell.length_c   1.000
_cell.angle_alpha   90.00
_cell.angle_beta   90.00
_cell.angle_gamma   90.00
#
_symmetry.space_group_name_H-M   'P 1'
#
loop_
_entity.id
_entity.type
_entity.pdbx_description
1 polymer ?
#
loop_
_entity_poly.entity_id
_entity_poly.type
_entity_poly.pdbx_seq_one_letter_code
_entity_poly.pdbx_strand_id
1 'polypeptide(L)'
;MMLKTRTYIVCFLIVSSLFVCSKSIHPKSIVSAQSTVDVELLDIETNETRTIEANPKIQLEAKKIIKEIDTIVIKLDPFPDKGYMLRIPLTPSLQLKNEWVNSLIGEVFIIIPEGDKPFLLIFDDKNKPYFFSFKREIDSILKMLDVPI
;
A
#
# COMPACT_ATOMS: atom_id res chain seq x y z
N MET A 1 -15.50 -44.80 64.27
CA MET A 1 -14.32 -44.76 63.36
C MET A 1 -14.71 -44.47 61.90
N MET A 2 -15.99 -44.21 61.61
CA MET A 2 -16.48 -43.98 60.22
C MET A 2 -16.54 -42.47 59.78
N LEU A 3 -16.40 -41.50 60.69
CA LEU A 3 -16.56 -40.09 60.39
C LEU A 3 -15.31 -39.46 59.81
N LYS A 4 -14.13 -39.94 60.21
CA LYS A 4 -12.83 -39.39 59.73
C LYS A 4 -12.52 -39.71 58.26
N THR A 5 -12.97 -40.88 57.78
CA THR A 5 -12.71 -41.33 56.40
C THR A 5 -13.50 -40.53 55.38
N ARG A 6 -14.71 -40.07 55.71
CA ARG A 6 -15.54 -39.24 54.83
C ARG A 6 -14.94 -37.83 54.60
N THR A 7 -14.30 -37.27 55.62
CA THR A 7 -13.68 -35.96 55.55
C THR A 7 -12.47 -35.95 54.61
N TYR A 8 -11.67 -37.00 54.59
CA TYR A 8 -10.52 -37.11 53.70
C TYR A 8 -10.90 -37.30 52.24
N ILE A 9 -12.01 -38.01 51.98
CA ILE A 9 -12.52 -38.19 50.59
C ILE A 9 -13.03 -36.87 50.04
N VAL A 10 -13.74 -36.08 50.84
CA VAL A 10 -14.24 -34.76 50.39
C VAL A 10 -13.09 -33.78 50.15
N CYS A 11 -12.06 -33.77 51.03
CA CYS A 11 -10.86 -32.93 50.80
C CYS A 11 -10.06 -33.34 49.54
N PHE A 12 -9.98 -34.65 49.26
CA PHE A 12 -9.26 -35.15 48.11
C PHE A 12 -9.95 -34.78 46.77
N LEU A 13 -11.29 -34.74 46.75
CA LEU A 13 -12.06 -34.32 45.59
C LEU A 13 -11.98 -32.81 45.32
N ILE A 14 -11.81 -31.98 46.36
CA ILE A 14 -11.68 -30.51 46.21
C ILE A 14 -10.28 -30.15 45.67
N VAL A 15 -9.24 -30.87 46.07
CA VAL A 15 -7.88 -30.62 45.60
C VAL A 15 -7.69 -31.03 44.14
N SER A 16 -8.44 -32.04 43.66
CA SER A 16 -8.39 -32.53 42.26
C SER A 16 -9.03 -31.56 41.27
N SER A 17 -9.87 -30.62 41.71
CA SER A 17 -10.56 -29.69 40.80
C SER A 17 -9.77 -28.40 40.48
N LEU A 18 -8.63 -28.17 41.13
CA LEU A 18 -7.78 -26.98 40.94
C LEU A 18 -6.66 -27.16 39.87
N PHE A 19 -6.60 -28.33 39.23
CA PHE A 19 -5.52 -28.65 38.29
C PHE A 19 -5.99 -28.70 36.83
N VAL A 20 -6.96 -27.85 36.46
CA VAL A 20 -7.32 -27.73 35.04
C VAL A 20 -7.39 -26.27 34.62
N CYS A 21 -6.54 -25.94 33.72
CA CYS A 21 -6.55 -24.83 32.81
C CYS A 21 -5.44 -23.79 32.97
N SER A 22 -4.19 -24.25 32.97
CA SER A 22 -3.16 -23.40 32.35
C SER A 22 -3.23 -23.57 30.82
N LYS A 23 -4.25 -22.96 30.20
CA LYS A 23 -4.16 -22.69 28.77
C LYS A 23 -3.03 -21.68 28.61
N SER A 24 -1.89 -22.15 28.10
CA SER A 24 -0.84 -21.28 27.59
C SER A 24 -1.48 -20.35 26.56
N ILE A 25 -1.77 -19.14 26.97
CA ILE A 25 -2.05 -18.04 26.06
C ILE A 25 -0.68 -17.76 25.41
N HIS A 26 -0.42 -18.44 24.30
CA HIS A 26 0.63 -17.98 23.41
C HIS A 26 0.21 -16.58 22.98
N PRO A 27 1.01 -15.54 23.24
CA PRO A 27 0.78 -14.26 22.61
C PRO A 27 0.91 -14.52 21.11
N LYS A 28 -0.23 -14.61 20.43
CA LYS A 28 -0.27 -14.56 18.99
C LYS A 28 0.35 -13.21 18.66
N SER A 29 1.60 -13.22 18.21
CA SER A 29 2.22 -12.05 17.64
C SER A 29 1.23 -11.52 16.62
N ILE A 30 0.59 -10.41 16.94
CA ILE A 30 -0.12 -9.63 15.95
C ILE A 30 1.02 -9.07 15.09
N VAL A 31 1.47 -9.86 14.14
CA VAL A 31 2.12 -9.31 12.96
C VAL A 31 1.03 -8.43 12.37
N SER A 32 1.13 -7.15 12.66
CA SER A 32 0.38 -6.13 11.92
C SER A 32 0.73 -6.42 10.46
N ALA A 33 -0.16 -7.12 9.77
CA ALA A 33 -0.16 -7.14 8.33
C ALA A 33 -0.37 -5.67 7.96
N GLN A 34 0.72 -4.95 7.74
CA GLN A 34 0.69 -3.77 6.91
C GLN A 34 0.09 -4.31 5.60
N SER A 35 -1.15 -3.96 5.32
CA SER A 35 -1.73 -4.19 4.02
C SER A 35 -0.86 -3.39 3.05
N THR A 36 0.12 -4.05 2.49
CA THR A 36 0.87 -3.54 1.36
C THR A 36 -0.14 -3.51 0.24
N VAL A 37 -0.66 -2.32 -0.04
CA VAL A 37 -1.55 -2.14 -1.17
C VAL A 37 -0.65 -2.21 -2.40
N ASP A 38 -0.89 -3.22 -3.24
CA ASP A 38 -0.03 -3.54 -4.36
C ASP A 38 0.00 -2.43 -5.42
N VAL A 39 1.11 -2.38 -6.14
CA VAL A 39 1.27 -1.53 -7.33
C VAL A 39 0.65 -2.25 -8.52
N GLU A 40 -0.07 -1.53 -9.35
CA GLU A 40 -0.62 -2.07 -10.59
C GLU A 40 0.12 -1.46 -11.78
N LEU A 41 0.58 -2.32 -12.68
CA LEU A 41 1.16 -1.94 -13.97
C LEU A 41 0.19 -2.35 -15.07
N LEU A 42 -0.36 -1.37 -15.77
CA LEU A 42 -1.19 -1.56 -16.95
C LEU A 42 -0.34 -1.32 -18.20
N ASP A 43 -0.33 -2.29 -19.10
CA ASP A 43 0.06 -2.09 -20.48
C ASP A 43 -1.13 -1.50 -21.24
N ILE A 44 -0.97 -0.28 -21.76
CA ILE A 44 -2.07 0.48 -22.36
C ILE A 44 -2.51 -0.11 -23.71
N GLU A 45 -1.57 -0.64 -24.49
CA GLU A 45 -1.87 -1.19 -25.81
C GLU A 45 -2.62 -2.52 -25.72
N THR A 46 -2.18 -3.41 -24.83
CA THR A 46 -2.77 -4.75 -24.67
C THR A 46 -3.91 -4.79 -23.66
N ASN A 47 -4.04 -3.74 -22.82
CA ASN A 47 -4.95 -3.67 -21.68
C ASN A 47 -4.72 -4.80 -20.66
N GLU A 48 -3.49 -5.30 -20.57
CA GLU A 48 -3.09 -6.29 -19.57
C GLU A 48 -2.61 -5.61 -18.30
N THR A 49 -3.09 -6.05 -17.15
CA THR A 49 -2.69 -5.54 -15.85
C THR A 49 -1.87 -6.56 -15.08
N ARG A 50 -0.72 -6.14 -14.56
CA ARG A 50 0.14 -6.92 -13.67
C ARG A 50 0.18 -6.27 -12.29
N THR A 51 -0.03 -7.09 -11.25
CA THR A 51 0.07 -6.67 -9.85
C THR A 51 1.49 -6.95 -9.34
N ILE A 52 2.08 -5.98 -8.67
CA ILE A 52 3.44 -6.03 -8.14
C ILE A 52 3.39 -5.69 -6.65
N GLU A 53 4.01 -6.50 -5.82
CA GLU A 53 4.05 -6.26 -4.38
C GLU A 53 4.74 -4.92 -4.06
N ALA A 54 4.01 -4.04 -3.38
CA ALA A 54 4.56 -2.75 -2.98
C ALA A 54 5.63 -2.92 -1.89
N ASN A 55 6.72 -2.18 -2.01
CA ASN A 55 7.77 -2.14 -1.00
C ASN A 55 8.10 -0.69 -0.60
N PRO A 56 8.78 -0.49 0.56
CA PRO A 56 9.08 0.86 1.06
C PRO A 56 9.91 1.73 0.09
N LYS A 57 10.72 1.12 -0.77
CA LYS A 57 11.53 1.86 -1.75
C LYS A 57 10.65 2.44 -2.86
N ILE A 58 9.68 1.68 -3.37
CA ILE A 58 8.71 2.15 -4.36
C ILE A 58 7.91 3.32 -3.78
N GLN A 59 7.42 3.19 -2.54
CA GLN A 59 6.69 4.24 -1.84
C GLN A 59 7.53 5.53 -1.69
N LEU A 60 8.81 5.38 -1.36
CA LEU A 60 9.71 6.50 -1.21
C LEU A 60 9.96 7.21 -2.55
N GLU A 61 10.22 6.46 -3.62
CA GLU A 61 10.45 7.02 -4.96
C GLU A 61 9.19 7.71 -5.50
N ALA A 62 8.02 7.11 -5.37
CA ALA A 62 6.76 7.75 -5.75
C ALA A 62 6.56 9.11 -5.04
N LYS A 63 6.80 9.16 -3.73
CA LYS A 63 6.71 10.40 -2.95
C LYS A 63 7.74 11.45 -3.37
N LYS A 64 8.94 11.05 -3.79
CA LYS A 64 9.95 11.97 -4.34
C LYS A 64 9.52 12.54 -5.69
N ILE A 65 8.97 11.71 -6.59
CA ILE A 65 8.46 12.17 -7.88
C ILE A 65 7.36 13.21 -7.68
N ILE A 66 6.40 12.96 -6.78
CA ILE A 66 5.32 13.90 -6.47
C ILE A 66 5.86 15.24 -5.93
N LYS A 67 6.94 15.22 -5.15
CA LYS A 67 7.55 16.44 -4.61
C LYS A 67 8.29 17.27 -5.68
N GLU A 68 8.64 16.65 -6.79
CA GLU A 68 9.35 17.28 -7.91
C GLU A 68 8.41 17.59 -9.08
N ILE A 69 7.10 17.73 -8.82
CA ILE A 69 6.12 18.28 -9.77
C ILE A 69 6.62 19.65 -10.26
N ASP A 70 6.62 19.81 -11.59
CA ASP A 70 7.10 21.02 -12.26
C ASP A 70 5.96 21.92 -12.69
N THR A 71 5.05 21.41 -13.53
CA THR A 71 3.91 22.20 -14.04
C THR A 71 2.71 21.30 -14.36
N ILE A 72 1.57 21.94 -14.53
CA ILE A 72 0.37 21.26 -15.00
C ILE A 72 0.47 20.95 -16.49
N VAL A 73 0.06 19.74 -16.88
CA VAL A 73 0.01 19.33 -18.29
C VAL A 73 -1.40 19.55 -18.79
N ILE A 74 -1.54 20.38 -19.83
CA ILE A 74 -2.83 20.65 -20.48
C ILE A 74 -2.80 19.98 -21.85
N LYS A 75 -3.40 18.79 -21.95
CA LYS A 75 -3.59 18.05 -23.21
C LYS A 75 -5.08 17.85 -23.44
N LEU A 76 -5.53 17.90 -24.69
CA LEU A 76 -6.95 17.64 -25.05
C LEU A 76 -7.30 16.17 -24.78
N ASP A 77 -6.38 15.27 -25.12
CA ASP A 77 -6.42 13.84 -24.76
C ASP A 77 -5.09 13.50 -24.03
N PRO A 78 -5.13 13.36 -22.71
CA PRO A 78 -3.92 13.10 -21.94
C PRO A 78 -3.50 11.63 -21.94
N PHE A 79 -4.39 10.70 -22.33
CA PHE A 79 -4.06 9.27 -22.31
C PHE A 79 -3.43 8.84 -23.63
N PRO A 80 -2.24 8.18 -23.59
CA PRO A 80 -1.61 7.67 -24.79
C PRO A 80 -2.28 6.38 -25.27
N ASP A 81 -2.15 6.07 -26.55
CA ASP A 81 -2.60 4.79 -27.13
C ASP A 81 -1.68 3.62 -26.76
N LYS A 82 -0.40 3.92 -26.46
CA LYS A 82 0.66 2.94 -26.16
C LYS A 82 1.56 3.42 -25.02
N GLY A 83 2.09 2.44 -24.30
CA GLY A 83 2.97 2.64 -23.17
C GLY A 83 2.45 1.99 -21.91
N TYR A 84 2.83 2.50 -20.75
CA TYR A 84 2.49 1.90 -19.46
C TYR A 84 1.84 2.92 -18.53
N MET A 85 0.97 2.43 -17.66
CA MET A 85 0.44 3.20 -16.55
C MET A 85 0.71 2.44 -15.24
N LEU A 86 1.42 3.10 -14.32
CA LEU A 86 1.70 2.62 -12.97
C LEU A 86 0.73 3.26 -11.99
N ARG A 87 -0.09 2.48 -11.31
CA ARG A 87 -0.87 2.93 -10.16
C ARG A 87 -0.12 2.58 -8.89
N ILE A 88 0.24 3.57 -8.10
CA ILE A 88 1.02 3.41 -6.86
C ILE A 88 0.20 3.97 -5.70
N PRO A 89 -0.43 3.12 -4.89
CA PRO A 89 -1.09 3.54 -3.66
C PRO A 89 -0.06 4.06 -2.66
N LEU A 90 -0.38 5.14 -1.95
CA LEU A 90 0.52 5.79 -1.01
C LEU A 90 0.14 5.45 0.43
N THR A 91 1.05 4.82 1.15
CA THR A 91 0.87 4.49 2.57
C THR A 91 2.04 5.02 3.40
N PRO A 92 1.80 5.94 4.35
CA PRO A 92 0.58 6.75 4.48
C PRO A 92 0.37 7.71 3.32
N SER A 93 -0.88 8.16 3.13
CA SER A 93 -1.21 9.19 2.15
C SER A 93 -0.33 10.43 2.30
N LEU A 94 -0.09 11.13 1.20
CA LEU A 94 0.79 12.30 1.13
C LEU A 94 -0.01 13.59 1.05
N GLN A 95 0.24 14.55 1.95
CA GLN A 95 -0.30 15.90 1.79
C GLN A 95 0.45 16.60 0.64
N LEU A 96 -0.26 16.85 -0.46
CA LEU A 96 0.23 17.66 -1.58
C LEU A 96 -0.34 19.05 -1.46
N LYS A 97 0.57 20.04 -1.42
CA LYS A 97 0.20 21.45 -1.41
C LYS A 97 1.10 22.19 -2.38
N ASN A 98 0.53 22.61 -3.49
CA ASN A 98 1.16 23.47 -4.49
C ASN A 98 0.14 24.52 -5.00
N GLU A 99 0.46 25.23 -6.05
CA GLU A 99 -0.42 26.27 -6.62
C GLU A 99 -1.72 25.72 -7.26
N TRP A 100 -1.77 24.41 -7.59
CA TRP A 100 -2.91 23.77 -8.27
C TRP A 100 -3.76 22.89 -7.34
N VAL A 101 -3.11 22.23 -6.36
CA VAL A 101 -3.74 21.23 -5.50
C VAL A 101 -3.34 21.45 -4.05
N ASN A 102 -4.32 21.37 -3.16
CA ASN A 102 -4.11 21.28 -1.73
C ASN A 102 -4.99 20.15 -1.17
N SER A 103 -4.48 18.92 -1.21
CA SER A 103 -5.26 17.72 -0.89
C SER A 103 -4.40 16.60 -0.31
N LEU A 104 -5.04 15.66 0.38
CA LEU A 104 -4.41 14.43 0.83
C LEU A 104 -4.49 13.38 -0.27
N ILE A 105 -3.34 13.02 -0.82
CA ILE A 105 -3.23 12.10 -1.96
C ILE A 105 -3.02 10.67 -1.45
N GLY A 106 -3.95 9.78 -1.78
CA GLY A 106 -3.92 8.35 -1.42
C GLY A 106 -3.25 7.46 -2.47
N GLU A 107 -3.14 7.93 -3.71
CA GLU A 107 -2.51 7.20 -4.81
C GLU A 107 -1.99 8.15 -5.88
N VAL A 108 -1.06 7.68 -6.69
CA VAL A 108 -0.54 8.40 -7.86
C VAL A 108 -0.46 7.46 -9.04
N PHE A 109 -0.75 7.98 -10.21
CA PHE A 109 -0.55 7.28 -11.47
C PHE A 109 0.62 7.92 -12.21
N ILE A 110 1.58 7.09 -12.61
CA ILE A 110 2.67 7.50 -13.50
C ILE A 110 2.34 6.97 -14.88
N ILE A 111 2.09 7.86 -15.82
CA ILE A 111 1.79 7.52 -17.21
C ILE A 111 3.09 7.65 -18.00
N ILE A 112 3.46 6.59 -18.72
CA ILE A 112 4.71 6.44 -19.46
C ILE A 112 4.34 6.18 -20.91
N PRO A 113 4.14 7.22 -21.72
CA PRO A 113 3.84 7.08 -23.14
C PRO A 113 5.02 6.48 -23.89
N GLU A 114 4.74 5.72 -24.94
CA GLU A 114 5.78 5.36 -25.90
C GLU A 114 6.26 6.60 -26.66
N GLY A 115 7.57 6.89 -26.58
CA GLY A 115 8.19 8.00 -27.34
C GLY A 115 7.94 9.40 -26.81
N ASP A 116 7.31 9.57 -25.63
CA ASP A 116 7.11 10.87 -25.00
C ASP A 116 7.55 10.84 -23.51
N LYS A 117 7.64 12.00 -22.89
CA LYS A 117 8.02 12.12 -21.47
C LYS A 117 6.92 11.62 -20.55
N PRO A 118 7.29 10.92 -19.47
CA PRO A 118 6.33 10.48 -18.46
C PRO A 118 5.71 11.67 -17.73
N PHE A 119 4.50 11.49 -17.25
CA PHE A 119 3.77 12.47 -16.46
C PHE A 119 2.92 11.81 -15.37
N LEU A 120 2.47 12.61 -14.40
CA LEU A 120 1.62 12.15 -13.31
C LEU A 120 0.15 12.44 -13.58
N LEU A 121 -0.70 11.53 -13.15
CA LEU A 121 -2.11 11.78 -12.89
C LEU A 121 -2.35 11.62 -11.40
N ILE A 122 -2.95 12.63 -10.79
CA ILE A 122 -3.29 12.68 -9.37
C ILE A 122 -4.75 13.13 -9.26
N PHE A 123 -5.49 12.50 -8.34
CA PHE A 123 -6.84 12.92 -8.00
C PHE A 123 -6.82 13.65 -6.65
N ASP A 124 -7.57 14.74 -6.53
CA ASP A 124 -7.80 15.40 -5.27
C ASP A 124 -8.89 14.68 -4.43
N ASP A 125 -9.20 15.20 -3.26
CA ASP A 125 -10.24 14.69 -2.35
C ASP A 125 -11.67 14.78 -2.91
N LYS A 126 -11.86 15.50 -4.03
CA LYS A 126 -13.12 15.60 -4.78
C LYS A 126 -13.12 14.78 -6.06
N ASN A 127 -12.14 13.91 -6.24
CA ASN A 127 -11.89 13.11 -7.45
C ASN A 127 -11.67 13.95 -8.72
N LYS A 128 -11.17 15.17 -8.59
CA LYS A 128 -10.78 15.98 -9.74
C LYS A 128 -9.39 15.54 -10.21
N PRO A 129 -9.22 15.18 -11.51
CA PRO A 129 -7.93 14.79 -12.06
C PRO A 129 -7.05 16.01 -12.33
N TYR A 130 -5.76 15.84 -12.06
CA TYR A 130 -4.70 16.78 -12.39
C TYR A 130 -3.55 16.02 -13.06
N PHE A 131 -3.10 16.53 -14.19
CA PHE A 131 -1.96 15.98 -14.91
C PHE A 131 -0.77 16.90 -14.69
N PHE A 132 0.39 16.34 -14.30
CA PHE A 132 1.59 17.10 -13.98
C PHE A 132 2.81 16.55 -14.71
N SER A 133 3.65 17.42 -15.22
CA SER A 133 5.04 17.08 -15.49
C SER A 133 5.85 17.11 -14.20
N PHE A 134 7.01 16.45 -14.22
CA PHE A 134 7.94 16.41 -13.11
C PHE A 134 9.38 16.38 -13.63
N LYS A 135 10.34 16.76 -12.76
CA LYS A 135 11.75 16.90 -13.14
C LYS A 135 12.58 15.63 -12.92
N ARG A 136 12.07 14.73 -12.07
CA ARG A 136 12.79 13.55 -11.64
C ARG A 136 12.83 12.47 -12.71
N GLU A 137 14.01 11.82 -12.85
CA GLU A 137 14.13 10.60 -13.64
C GLU A 137 13.43 9.43 -12.92
N ILE A 138 12.77 8.56 -13.69
CA ILE A 138 11.99 7.43 -13.15
C ILE A 138 12.68 6.07 -13.33
N ASP A 139 13.89 6.02 -13.87
CA ASP A 139 14.64 4.78 -14.14
C ASP A 139 14.74 3.86 -12.94
N SER A 140 14.89 4.43 -11.75
CA SER A 140 14.99 3.66 -10.52
C SER A 140 13.69 2.92 -10.18
N ILE A 141 12.54 3.57 -10.37
CA ILE A 141 11.24 2.95 -10.12
C ILE A 141 10.91 1.92 -11.20
N LEU A 142 11.23 2.21 -12.45
CA LEU A 142 11.03 1.29 -13.58
C LEU A 142 11.83 0.00 -13.42
N LYS A 143 13.10 0.10 -12.99
CA LYS A 143 13.93 -1.06 -12.68
C LYS A 143 13.41 -1.87 -11.50
N MET A 144 12.90 -1.22 -10.44
CA MET A 144 12.32 -1.93 -9.29
C MET A 144 11.03 -2.69 -9.64
N LEU A 145 10.30 -2.23 -10.64
CA LEU A 145 9.03 -2.79 -11.07
C LEU A 145 9.14 -3.69 -12.31
N ASP A 146 10.37 -3.85 -12.85
CA ASP A 146 10.65 -4.63 -14.06
C ASP A 146 9.70 -4.23 -15.21
N VAL A 147 9.61 -2.92 -15.45
CA VAL A 147 8.82 -2.35 -16.54
C VAL A 147 9.64 -2.48 -17.83
N PRO A 148 9.14 -3.14 -18.88
CA PRO A 148 9.82 -3.25 -20.15
C PRO A 148 9.76 -1.90 -20.90
N ILE A 149 10.89 -1.23 -21.04
CA ILE A 149 11.08 0.02 -21.78
C ILE A 149 12.24 -0.14 -22.74
#